data_47aa668c09118fcb6dd223273126b661
#
_entry.id   47aa668c09118fcb6dd223273126b661
#
_cell.length_a   1.000
_cell.length_b   1.000
_cell.length_c   1.000
_cell.angle_alpha   90.00
_cell.angle_beta   90.00
_cell.angle_gamma   90.00
#
_symmetry.space_group_name_H-M   'P 1'
#
loop_
_entity.id
_entity.type
_entity.pdbx_description
1 polymer ?
#
loop_
_entity_poly.entity_id
_entity_poly.type
_entity_poly.pdbx_seq_one_letter_code
_entity_poly.pdbx_strand_id
1 'polypeptide(L)'
;MNANGTPVFLLILIWGLTAMLEPGNAWTNSKFNYHPASGCVPDAKTAFKIAVAVLTAAYGEKEVAFNKPFVAVLRKGTWTVGGTGDHPGINGGGMEIDIAKSDGRITRIYAGM
;
A
#
# COMPACT_ATOMS: atom_id res chain seq x y z
N MET A 1 -27.63 35.29 -18.73
CA MET A 1 -27.47 34.97 -18.82
C MET A 1 -27.01 34.02 -18.70
N ASN A 2 -27.14 33.56 -18.40
CA ASN A 2 -27.01 32.57 -18.31
C ASN A 2 -25.86 32.06 -18.82
N ALA A 3 -25.57 32.24 -19.59
CA ALA A 3 -24.40 31.76 -20.18
C ALA A 3 -23.23 31.97 -19.33
N ASN A 4 -23.36 32.90 -18.48
CA ASN A 4 -22.26 33.20 -17.70
C ASN A 4 -21.85 32.13 -16.82
N GLY A 5 -22.65 31.56 -16.09
CA GLY A 5 -22.28 30.56 -15.13
C GLY A 5 -21.74 29.33 -15.78
N THR A 6 -22.33 28.97 -16.85
CA THR A 6 -21.98 27.74 -17.51
C THR A 6 -20.54 27.65 -17.97
N PRO A 7 -20.02 28.64 -18.65
CA PRO A 7 -18.63 28.57 -19.09
C PRO A 7 -17.65 28.44 -17.96
N VAL A 8 -17.91 29.13 -16.91
CA VAL A 8 -17.01 29.06 -15.77
C VAL A 8 -16.99 27.67 -15.18
N PHE A 9 -18.14 27.09 -15.12
CA PHE A 9 -18.26 25.79 -14.57
C PHE A 9 -17.49 24.74 -15.37
N LEU A 10 -17.56 24.84 -16.68
CA LEU A 10 -16.85 23.93 -17.54
C LEU A 10 -15.35 24.05 -17.39
N LEU A 11 -14.88 25.25 -17.23
CA LEU A 11 -13.46 25.47 -17.07
C LEU A 11 -12.94 24.75 -15.85
N ILE A 12 -13.69 24.78 -14.79
CA ILE A 12 -13.27 24.13 -13.57
C ILE A 12 -13.12 22.63 -13.77
N LEU A 13 -14.05 22.03 -14.46
CA LEU A 13 -14.01 20.61 -14.71
C LEU A 13 -12.80 20.21 -15.52
N ILE A 14 -12.55 20.93 -16.57
CA ILE A 14 -11.44 20.62 -17.45
C ILE A 14 -10.13 20.78 -16.71
N TRP A 15 -10.05 21.79 -15.91
CA TRP A 15 -8.87 22.03 -15.15
C TRP A 15 -8.57 20.88 -14.18
N GLY A 16 -9.58 20.38 -13.55
CA GLY A 16 -9.40 19.27 -12.62
C GLY A 16 -8.90 18.02 -13.30
N LEU A 17 -9.45 17.73 -14.46
CA LEU A 17 -9.03 16.55 -15.18
C LEU A 17 -7.59 16.63 -15.62
N THR A 18 -7.21 17.79 -16.10
CA THR A 18 -5.84 17.99 -16.54
C THR A 18 -4.87 17.78 -15.39
N ALA A 19 -5.22 18.29 -14.23
CA ALA A 19 -4.34 18.17 -13.09
C ALA A 19 -4.16 16.72 -12.68
N MET A 20 -5.16 15.90 -12.87
CA MET A 20 -5.04 14.51 -12.51
C MET A 20 -4.21 13.70 -13.48
N LEU A 21 -4.17 14.09 -14.71
CA LEU A 21 -3.41 13.35 -15.70
C LEU A 21 -1.93 13.70 -15.70
N GLU A 22 -1.64 14.94 -15.48
CA GLU A 22 -0.26 15.39 -15.54
C GLU A 22 0.68 14.74 -14.57
N PRO A 23 0.27 14.50 -13.33
CA PRO A 23 1.19 13.90 -12.36
C PRO A 23 1.80 12.60 -12.81
N GLY A 24 1.07 11.81 -13.56
CA GLY A 24 1.60 10.54 -14.03
C GLY A 24 2.85 10.69 -14.84
N ASN A 25 2.87 11.65 -15.71
CA ASN A 25 4.03 11.90 -16.55
C ASN A 25 5.20 12.40 -15.74
N ALA A 26 4.93 13.25 -14.76
CA ALA A 26 6.00 13.77 -13.93
C ALA A 26 6.71 12.66 -13.18
N TRP A 27 5.95 11.67 -12.72
CA TRP A 27 6.54 10.60 -11.95
C TRP A 27 7.39 9.65 -12.77
N THR A 28 7.20 9.60 -14.06
CA THR A 28 8.03 8.76 -14.92
C THR A 28 9.36 9.39 -15.26
N ASN A 29 9.51 10.66 -14.97
CA ASN A 29 10.75 11.37 -15.23
C ASN A 29 11.79 10.95 -14.19
N SER A 30 12.94 10.45 -14.62
CA SER A 30 13.98 9.94 -13.72
C SER A 30 14.45 10.99 -12.73
N LYS A 31 14.33 12.25 -13.09
CA LYS A 31 14.71 13.35 -12.23
C LYS A 31 13.90 13.37 -10.93
N PHE A 32 12.66 12.93 -10.99
CA PHE A 32 11.78 12.91 -9.83
C PHE A 32 11.54 11.52 -9.29
N ASN A 33 12.18 10.53 -9.85
CA ASN A 33 11.94 9.16 -9.49
C ASN A 33 13.12 8.65 -8.67
N TYR A 34 13.00 8.76 -7.37
CA TYR A 34 14.06 8.42 -6.45
C TYR A 34 13.99 6.95 -6.05
N HIS A 35 15.09 6.26 -6.22
CA HIS A 35 15.20 4.87 -5.81
C HIS A 35 16.35 4.71 -4.83
N PRO A 36 16.06 4.53 -3.55
CA PRO A 36 17.12 4.35 -2.56
C PRO A 36 17.91 3.08 -2.83
N ALA A 37 19.20 3.13 -2.57
CA ALA A 37 20.05 1.97 -2.79
C ALA A 37 19.60 0.76 -1.97
N SER A 38 19.09 1.00 -0.77
CA SER A 38 18.64 -0.08 0.10
C SER A 38 17.20 -0.50 -0.18
N GLY A 39 16.58 0.07 -1.21
CA GLY A 39 15.19 -0.22 -1.55
C GLY A 39 14.23 0.73 -0.87
N CYS A 40 12.99 0.74 -1.34
CA CYS A 40 11.95 1.58 -0.75
C CYS A 40 11.46 1.04 0.58
N VAL A 41 11.69 -0.25 0.84
CA VAL A 41 11.29 -0.89 2.09
C VAL A 41 12.54 -1.46 2.75
N PRO A 42 13.39 -0.59 3.31
CA PRO A 42 14.72 -1.01 3.75
C PRO A 42 14.75 -1.86 5.01
N ASP A 43 13.73 -1.77 5.84
CA ASP A 43 13.77 -2.47 7.12
C ASP A 43 12.43 -3.07 7.49
N ALA A 44 12.45 -3.92 8.51
CA ALA A 44 11.26 -4.62 8.97
C ALA A 44 10.18 -3.68 9.47
N LYS A 45 10.58 -2.58 10.10
CA LYS A 45 9.62 -1.64 10.64
C LYS A 45 8.80 -1.00 9.52
N THR A 46 9.45 -0.64 8.42
CA THR A 46 8.77 -0.09 7.27
C THR A 46 7.84 -1.12 6.66
N ALA A 47 8.33 -2.36 6.51
CA ALA A 47 7.51 -3.44 5.97
C ALA A 47 6.27 -3.66 6.83
N PHE A 48 6.43 -3.63 8.14
CA PHE A 48 5.32 -3.81 9.06
C PHE A 48 4.26 -2.72 8.88
N LYS A 49 4.69 -1.47 8.76
CA LYS A 49 3.75 -0.36 8.60
C LYS A 49 2.96 -0.48 7.30
N ILE A 50 3.63 -0.85 6.23
CA ILE A 50 2.95 -1.05 4.95
C ILE A 50 1.96 -2.20 5.06
N ALA A 51 2.38 -3.29 5.68
CA ALA A 51 1.54 -4.46 5.84
C ALA A 51 0.27 -4.14 6.63
N VAL A 52 0.41 -3.45 7.74
CA VAL A 52 -0.74 -3.11 8.57
C VAL A 52 -1.71 -2.23 7.79
N ALA A 53 -1.19 -1.25 7.05
CA ALA A 53 -2.04 -0.36 6.27
C ALA A 53 -2.83 -1.12 5.21
N VAL A 54 -2.16 -1.99 4.48
CA VAL A 54 -2.79 -2.75 3.40
C VAL A 54 -3.76 -3.79 3.94
N LEU A 55 -3.34 -4.53 4.97
CA LEU A 55 -4.19 -5.57 5.54
C LEU A 55 -5.42 -4.98 6.20
N THR A 56 -5.27 -3.82 6.82
CA THR A 56 -6.41 -3.14 7.43
C THR A 56 -7.42 -2.73 6.37
N ALA A 57 -6.94 -2.24 5.24
CA ALA A 57 -7.83 -1.87 4.15
C ALA A 57 -8.54 -3.08 3.57
N ALA A 58 -7.85 -4.22 3.53
CA ALA A 58 -8.40 -5.43 2.92
C ALA A 58 -9.35 -6.18 3.87
N TYR A 59 -9.02 -6.27 5.14
CA TYR A 59 -9.74 -7.13 6.07
C TYR A 59 -10.34 -6.44 7.29
N GLY A 60 -9.99 -5.19 7.52
CA GLY A 60 -10.53 -4.43 8.64
C GLY A 60 -9.63 -4.46 9.86
N GLU A 61 -9.84 -3.47 10.73
CA GLU A 61 -9.00 -3.31 11.90
C GLU A 61 -9.13 -4.45 12.89
N LYS A 62 -10.32 -4.98 13.04
CA LYS A 62 -10.55 -6.07 13.99
C LYS A 62 -9.77 -7.31 13.62
N GLU A 63 -9.79 -7.64 12.33
CA GLU A 63 -9.09 -8.83 11.85
C GLU A 63 -7.58 -8.66 11.99
N VAL A 64 -7.08 -7.48 11.70
CA VAL A 64 -5.65 -7.23 11.85
C VAL A 64 -5.24 -7.31 13.31
N ALA A 65 -6.04 -6.70 14.19
CA ALA A 65 -5.74 -6.74 15.62
C ALA A 65 -5.76 -8.17 16.16
N PHE A 66 -6.70 -8.98 15.68
CA PHE A 66 -6.82 -10.36 16.10
C PHE A 66 -5.60 -11.19 15.74
N ASN A 67 -4.95 -10.82 14.64
CA ASN A 67 -3.81 -11.60 14.15
C ASN A 67 -2.46 -11.13 14.68
N LYS A 68 -2.44 -10.14 15.55
CA LYS A 68 -1.20 -9.68 16.17
C LYS A 68 -0.68 -10.75 17.13
N PRO A 69 0.63 -10.80 17.36
CA PRO A 69 1.65 -9.92 16.80
C PRO A 69 2.05 -10.33 15.38
N PHE A 70 2.67 -9.37 14.68
CA PHE A 70 3.14 -9.62 13.32
C PHE A 70 4.65 -9.76 13.31
N VAL A 71 5.13 -10.59 12.40
CA VAL A 71 6.57 -10.83 12.22
C VAL A 71 6.91 -10.56 10.77
N ALA A 72 8.02 -9.88 10.54
CA ALA A 72 8.49 -9.59 9.18
C ALA A 72 9.78 -10.34 8.92
N VAL A 73 9.83 -11.08 7.82
CA VAL A 73 11.00 -11.87 7.44
C VAL A 73 11.39 -11.49 6.02
N LEU A 74 12.69 -11.22 5.82
CA LEU A 74 13.19 -10.88 4.51
C LEU A 74 13.83 -12.09 3.86
N ARG A 75 13.40 -12.42 2.65
CA ARG A 75 13.99 -13.49 1.86
C ARG A 75 14.03 -13.11 0.41
N LYS A 76 15.22 -13.18 -0.18
CA LYS A 76 15.39 -12.93 -1.61
C LYS A 76 14.70 -11.65 -2.08
N GLY A 77 14.89 -10.58 -1.32
CA GLY A 77 14.36 -9.29 -1.70
C GLY A 77 12.87 -9.10 -1.48
N THR A 78 12.25 -10.01 -0.75
CA THR A 78 10.81 -9.91 -0.44
C THR A 78 10.60 -10.00 1.06
N TRP A 79 9.87 -9.02 1.58
CA TRP A 79 9.44 -9.05 2.96
C TRP A 79 8.15 -9.83 3.06
N THR A 80 8.12 -10.85 3.90
CA THR A 80 6.87 -11.53 4.24
C THR A 80 6.49 -11.09 5.64
N VAL A 81 5.37 -10.42 5.76
CA VAL A 81 4.88 -9.96 7.05
C VAL A 81 3.64 -10.78 7.38
N GLY A 82 3.70 -11.50 8.49
CA GLY A 82 2.62 -12.39 8.84
C GLY A 82 2.17 -12.20 10.27
N GLY A 83 0.87 -12.34 10.49
CA GLY A 83 0.30 -12.34 11.82
C GLY A 83 0.35 -13.73 12.37
N THR A 84 0.87 -13.87 13.57
CA THR A 84 1.02 -15.19 14.17
C THR A 84 -0.32 -15.76 14.65
N GLY A 85 -1.28 -14.87 14.91
CA GLY A 85 -2.58 -15.33 15.38
C GLY A 85 -2.45 -16.17 16.63
N ASP A 86 -1.62 -15.73 17.53
CA ASP A 86 -1.26 -16.50 18.71
C ASP A 86 -2.41 -16.55 19.71
N HIS A 87 -3.41 -17.33 19.38
CA HIS A 87 -4.57 -17.48 20.24
C HIS A 87 -4.73 -18.97 20.58
N PRO A 88 -4.91 -19.29 21.85
CA PRO A 88 -5.08 -20.68 22.24
C PRO A 88 -6.26 -21.34 21.51
N GLY A 89 -6.01 -22.53 21.02
CA GLY A 89 -7.06 -23.29 20.36
C GLY A 89 -7.28 -22.97 18.89
N ILE A 90 -6.54 -22.01 18.36
CA ILE A 90 -6.65 -21.67 16.94
C ILE A 90 -5.43 -22.20 16.22
N ASN A 91 -5.67 -23.05 15.24
CA ASN A 91 -4.59 -23.67 14.49
C ASN A 91 -4.54 -23.12 13.09
N GLY A 92 -3.34 -22.73 12.67
CA GLY A 92 -3.13 -22.27 11.31
C GLY A 92 -3.85 -20.97 11.04
N GLY A 93 -3.97 -20.66 9.80
CA GLY A 93 -4.61 -19.44 9.40
C GLY A 93 -3.68 -18.26 9.63
N GLY A 94 -4.26 -17.16 9.95
CA GLY A 94 -3.50 -15.93 10.07
C GLY A 94 -3.48 -15.23 8.74
N MET A 95 -2.89 -14.05 8.71
CA MET A 95 -2.80 -13.29 7.48
C MET A 95 -1.36 -12.95 7.16
N GLU A 96 -1.05 -12.91 5.88
CA GLU A 96 0.29 -12.64 5.40
C GLU A 96 0.25 -11.72 4.21
N ILE A 97 1.34 -10.99 4.04
CA ILE A 97 1.49 -10.12 2.90
C ILE A 97 2.96 -10.13 2.49
N ASP A 98 3.19 -10.23 1.18
CA ASP A 98 4.52 -10.18 0.63
C ASP A 98 4.74 -8.84 -0.05
N ILE A 99 5.84 -8.19 0.31
CA ILE A 99 6.17 -6.85 -0.15
C ILE A 99 7.56 -6.85 -0.72
N ALA A 100 7.71 -6.39 -1.95
CA ALA A 100 9.03 -6.31 -2.56
C ALA A 100 9.85 -5.22 -1.88
N LYS A 101 11.06 -5.57 -1.47
CA LYS A 101 11.93 -4.65 -0.78
C LYS A 101 12.34 -3.46 -1.65
N SER A 102 12.52 -3.70 -2.93
CA SER A 102 13.03 -2.68 -3.82
C SER A 102 12.07 -1.53 -4.04
N ASP A 103 10.79 -1.81 -4.27
CA ASP A 103 9.83 -0.77 -4.64
C ASP A 103 8.54 -0.77 -3.83
N GLY A 104 8.42 -1.67 -2.89
CA GLY A 104 7.22 -1.72 -2.04
C GLY A 104 6.02 -2.36 -2.69
N ARG A 105 6.20 -3.00 -3.83
CA ARG A 105 5.10 -3.64 -4.55
C ARG A 105 4.55 -4.81 -3.74
N ILE A 106 3.24 -4.89 -3.68
CA ILE A 106 2.58 -6.01 -3.00
C ILE A 106 2.46 -7.15 -3.99
N THR A 107 3.07 -8.29 -3.67
CA THR A 107 3.07 -9.43 -4.57
C THR A 107 2.13 -10.54 -4.14
N ARG A 108 1.70 -10.56 -2.87
CA ARG A 108 0.78 -11.58 -2.41
C ARG A 108 0.09 -11.10 -1.14
N ILE A 109 -1.19 -11.39 -1.03
CA ILE A 109 -1.94 -11.19 0.20
C ILE A 109 -2.69 -12.49 0.48
N TYR A 110 -2.64 -12.93 1.71
CA TYR A 110 -3.29 -14.18 2.10
C TYR A 110 -3.91 -14.04 3.48
N ALA A 111 -5.10 -14.57 3.63
CA ALA A 111 -5.74 -14.65 4.94
C ALA A 111 -6.32 -16.05 5.07
N GLY A 112 -5.81 -16.79 6.06
CA GLY A 112 -6.34 -18.11 6.34
C GLY A 112 -7.60 -17.99 7.18
N MET A 113 -8.54 -18.83 6.89
CA MET A 113 -9.81 -18.81 7.61
C MET A 113 -9.99 -20.02 8.48
#